data_afa97177a0197f4230a27a78c7bd5944
#
_entry.id   afa97177a0197f4230a27a78c7bd5944
#
_cell.length_a   1.000
_cell.length_b   1.000
_cell.length_c   1.000
_cell.angle_alpha   90.00
_cell.angle_beta   90.00
_cell.angle_gamma   90.00
#
_symmetry.space_group_name_H-M   'P 1'
#
loop_
_entity.id
_entity.type
_entity.pdbx_description
1 polymer ?
#
loop_
_entity_poly.entity_id
_entity_poly.type
_entity_poly.pdbx_seq_one_letter_code
_entity_poly.pdbx_strand_id
1 'polypeptide(L)'
;MMLEEQIGKFPLLNKVGGYSVRKKSRSIIETLIYTNELLSDKRNLVLLFPQGEIQSVYTQKIKFGKGLGRILKDNAGKIQVIFLANLIDYFSEEKPTLYTYFQEFVNTESSLELVEKEYNLFYSGCISENINKSENQ
;
A
#
# COMPACT_ATOMS: atom_id res chain seq x y z
N MET A 1 7.53 4.02 -1.37
CA MET A 1 7.95 4.77 -0.16
C MET A 1 8.09 3.81 1.00
N MET A 2 9.24 3.76 1.66
CA MET A 2 9.58 2.80 2.73
C MET A 2 10.28 3.50 3.89
N LEU A 3 10.33 2.87 5.06
CA LEU A 3 11.13 3.38 6.17
C LEU A 3 12.63 3.25 5.84
N GLU A 4 13.42 4.25 6.23
CA GLU A 4 14.88 4.32 5.93
C GLU A 4 15.63 3.08 6.41
N GLU A 5 15.29 2.57 7.60
CA GLU A 5 15.88 1.35 8.16
C GLU A 5 15.65 0.11 7.28
N GLN A 6 14.57 0.08 6.52
CA GLN A 6 14.26 -1.02 5.60
C GLN A 6 15.05 -0.91 4.30
N ILE A 7 15.20 0.30 3.76
CA ILE A 7 15.98 0.54 2.54
C ILE A 7 17.45 0.19 2.76
N GLY A 8 18.00 0.50 3.94
CA GLY A 8 19.38 0.15 4.30
C GLY A 8 19.65 -1.36 4.30
N LYS A 9 18.64 -2.18 4.61
CA LYS A 9 18.74 -3.65 4.59
C LYS A 9 18.63 -4.25 3.17
N PHE A 10 18.06 -3.54 2.23
CA PHE A 10 17.81 -4.02 0.87
C PHE A 10 18.30 -3.03 -0.19
N PRO A 11 19.61 -2.98 -0.47
CA PRO A 11 20.20 -2.01 -1.41
C PRO A 11 19.60 -2.06 -2.83
N LEU A 12 19.03 -3.19 -3.22
CA LEU A 12 18.37 -3.36 -4.51
C LEU A 12 17.16 -2.41 -4.67
N LEU A 13 16.48 -2.06 -3.58
CA LEU A 13 15.32 -1.18 -3.61
C LEU A 13 15.67 0.23 -4.09
N ASN A 14 16.89 0.72 -3.83
CA ASN A 14 17.36 1.99 -4.36
C ASN A 14 17.47 1.98 -5.89
N LYS A 15 17.81 0.82 -6.49
CA LYS A 15 17.96 0.68 -7.94
C LYS A 15 16.62 0.62 -8.68
N VAL A 16 15.55 0.25 -7.98
CA VAL A 16 14.18 0.18 -8.52
C VAL A 16 13.32 1.39 -8.12
N GLY A 17 13.97 2.50 -7.72
CA GLY A 17 13.27 3.75 -7.38
C GLY A 17 12.70 3.78 -5.95
N GLY A 18 13.17 2.91 -5.05
CA GLY A 18 12.81 2.97 -3.64
C GLY A 18 13.32 4.24 -2.98
N TYR A 19 12.45 4.98 -2.30
CA TYR A 19 12.84 6.14 -1.49
C TYR A 19 12.29 6.05 -0.07
N SER A 20 12.98 6.69 0.87
CA SER A 20 12.76 6.53 2.30
C SER A 20 11.96 7.64 2.93
N VAL A 21 11.33 7.31 4.06
CA VAL A 21 10.72 8.27 4.98
C VAL A 21 11.32 8.07 6.36
N ARG A 22 11.80 9.15 6.97
CA ARG A 22 12.18 9.17 8.40
C ARG A 22 10.97 9.60 9.23
N LYS A 23 10.56 8.77 10.18
CA LYS A 23 9.52 9.15 11.16
C LYS A 23 10.04 10.35 11.98
N LYS A 24 9.20 11.38 12.14
CA LYS A 24 9.45 12.55 13.01
C LYS A 24 10.53 13.54 12.54
N SER A 25 10.79 13.71 11.24
CA SER A 25 11.75 14.71 10.75
C SER A 25 11.14 15.62 9.68
N ARG A 26 11.84 16.73 9.39
CA ARG A 26 11.54 17.59 8.23
C ARG A 26 11.50 16.80 6.91
N SER A 27 12.22 15.69 6.85
CA SER A 27 12.26 14.81 5.68
C SER A 27 10.89 14.21 5.31
N ILE A 28 9.91 14.15 6.21
CA ILE A 28 8.54 13.73 5.86
C ILE A 28 7.93 14.70 4.84
N ILE A 29 8.09 16.01 5.07
CA ILE A 29 7.55 17.05 4.17
C ILE A 29 8.24 16.96 2.81
N GLU A 30 9.56 16.83 2.79
CA GLU A 30 10.34 16.65 1.55
C GLU A 30 9.90 15.41 0.78
N THR A 31 9.68 14.30 1.49
CA THR A 31 9.19 13.06 0.88
C THR A 31 7.78 13.22 0.29
N LEU A 32 6.88 13.94 0.98
CA LEU A 32 5.53 14.19 0.46
C LEU A 32 5.58 15.09 -0.78
N ILE A 33 6.43 16.12 -0.78
CA ILE A 33 6.65 17.00 -1.96
C ILE A 33 7.15 16.16 -3.13
N TYR A 34 8.19 15.35 -2.92
CA TYR A 34 8.74 14.47 -3.95
C TYR A 34 7.71 13.46 -4.49
N THR A 35 6.88 12.90 -3.61
CA THR A 35 5.80 12.00 -4.02
C THR A 35 4.79 12.74 -4.93
N ASN A 36 4.43 13.97 -4.58
CA ASN A 36 3.51 14.78 -5.38
C ASN A 36 4.13 15.16 -6.73
N GLU A 37 5.42 15.46 -6.78
CA GLU A 37 6.15 15.69 -8.04
C GLU A 37 6.12 14.44 -8.94
N LEU A 38 6.38 13.25 -8.39
CA LEU A 38 6.27 12.00 -9.15
C LEU A 38 4.86 11.78 -9.69
N LEU A 39 3.82 12.03 -8.89
CA LEU A 39 2.42 11.85 -9.27
C LEU A 39 1.92 12.91 -10.27
N SER A 40 2.66 14.00 -10.48
CA SER A 40 2.32 15.01 -11.50
C SER A 40 2.52 14.49 -12.93
N ASP A 41 3.39 13.51 -13.15
CA ASP A 41 3.55 12.81 -14.43
C ASP A 41 2.67 11.56 -14.46
N LYS A 42 1.67 11.53 -15.33
CA LYS A 42 0.70 10.43 -15.48
C LYS A 42 1.32 9.08 -15.88
N ARG A 43 2.59 9.06 -16.30
CA ARG A 43 3.33 7.83 -16.64
C ARG A 43 3.92 7.16 -15.41
N ASN A 44 3.97 7.84 -14.28
CA ASN A 44 4.56 7.32 -13.06
C ASN A 44 3.55 6.51 -12.25
N LEU A 45 4.03 5.41 -11.68
CA LEU A 45 3.35 4.61 -10.67
C LEU A 45 4.07 4.77 -9.33
N VAL A 46 3.35 5.13 -8.29
CA VAL A 46 3.90 5.20 -6.92
C VAL A 46 3.26 4.13 -6.04
N LEU A 47 4.06 3.18 -5.60
CA LEU A 47 3.64 2.15 -4.65
C LEU A 47 3.87 2.66 -3.22
N LEU A 48 2.80 2.65 -2.42
CA LEU A 48 2.82 3.09 -1.03
C LEU A 48 2.41 1.95 -0.09
N PHE A 49 3.06 1.90 1.08
CA PHE A 49 2.65 1.07 2.21
C PHE A 49 2.09 1.99 3.30
N PRO A 50 0.80 2.32 3.26
CA PRO A 50 0.23 3.40 4.05
C PRO A 50 0.16 3.13 5.55
N GLN A 51 0.25 1.87 5.99
CA GLN A 51 0.32 1.49 7.40
C GLN A 51 1.61 1.99 8.09
N GLY A 52 2.71 2.18 7.34
CA GLY A 52 3.96 2.73 7.84
C GLY A 52 4.70 1.89 8.88
N GLU A 53 4.31 0.64 9.06
CA GLU A 53 4.93 -0.35 9.96
C GLU A 53 4.74 -1.77 9.41
N ILE A 54 5.60 -2.69 9.85
CA ILE A 54 5.44 -4.11 9.55
C ILE A 54 4.40 -4.67 10.51
N GLN A 55 3.37 -5.29 9.95
CA GLN A 55 2.30 -5.93 10.70
C GLN A 55 2.27 -7.43 10.43
N SER A 56 1.65 -8.18 11.33
CA SER A 56 1.41 -9.61 11.14
C SER A 56 0.48 -9.83 9.95
N VAL A 57 0.69 -10.93 9.22
CA VAL A 57 -0.24 -11.40 8.16
C VAL A 57 -1.64 -11.71 8.70
N TYR A 58 -1.79 -11.90 9.99
CA TYR A 58 -3.09 -12.12 10.67
C TYR A 58 -3.80 -10.83 11.05
N THR A 59 -3.23 -9.66 10.74
CA THR A 59 -3.89 -8.37 11.03
C THR A 59 -5.11 -8.22 10.14
N GLN A 60 -6.28 -8.16 10.76
CA GLN A 60 -7.57 -8.08 10.05
C GLN A 60 -7.95 -6.65 9.67
N LYS A 61 -7.42 -5.66 10.37
CA LYS A 61 -7.75 -4.25 10.13
C LYS A 61 -6.49 -3.42 9.98
N ILE A 62 -6.32 -2.85 8.81
CA ILE A 62 -5.18 -2.01 8.47
C ILE A 62 -5.52 -0.55 8.75
N LYS A 63 -4.65 0.14 9.49
CA LYS A 63 -4.75 1.58 9.72
C LYS A 63 -3.74 2.32 8.85
N PHE A 64 -4.19 3.44 8.28
CA PHE A 64 -3.36 4.25 7.40
C PHE A 64 -2.74 5.44 8.14
N GLY A 65 -1.50 5.72 7.81
CA GLY A 65 -0.78 6.88 8.32
C GLY A 65 -1.30 8.18 7.70
N LYS A 66 -1.29 9.27 8.47
CA LYS A 66 -1.79 10.60 8.07
C LYS A 66 -1.11 11.16 6.81
N GLY A 67 0.10 10.69 6.47
CA GLY A 67 0.81 11.10 5.26
C GLY A 67 0.06 10.77 3.97
N LEU A 68 -0.63 9.62 3.92
CA LEU A 68 -1.47 9.27 2.77
C LEU A 68 -2.60 10.29 2.56
N GLY A 69 -3.25 10.72 3.65
CA GLY A 69 -4.33 11.72 3.56
C GLY A 69 -3.86 13.04 2.92
N ARG A 70 -2.61 13.43 3.15
CA ARG A 70 -2.03 14.62 2.50
C ARG A 70 -1.84 14.40 1.00
N ILE A 71 -1.27 13.24 0.61
CA ILE A 71 -1.07 12.89 -0.81
C ILE A 71 -2.41 12.84 -1.55
N LEU A 72 -3.43 12.20 -0.96
CA LEU A 72 -4.76 12.11 -1.55
C LEU A 72 -5.39 13.50 -1.77
N LYS A 73 -5.29 14.36 -0.76
CA LYS A 73 -5.82 15.72 -0.81
C LYS A 73 -5.15 16.57 -1.89
N ASP A 74 -3.82 16.54 -1.96
CA ASP A 74 -3.03 17.36 -2.89
C ASP A 74 -3.21 16.90 -4.35
N ASN A 75 -3.62 15.64 -4.56
CA ASN A 75 -3.81 15.01 -5.88
C ASN A 75 -5.27 14.63 -6.18
N ALA A 76 -6.24 15.18 -5.45
CA ALA A 76 -7.65 14.86 -5.62
C ALA A 76 -8.10 15.06 -7.08
N GLY A 77 -8.74 14.04 -7.65
CA GLY A 77 -9.21 14.04 -9.05
C GLY A 77 -8.11 13.99 -10.13
N LYS A 78 -6.84 13.86 -9.75
CA LYS A 78 -5.71 13.85 -10.71
C LYS A 78 -5.04 12.48 -10.82
N ILE A 79 -5.21 11.62 -9.85
CA ILE A 79 -4.58 10.29 -9.77
C ILE A 79 -5.64 9.20 -9.72
N GLN A 80 -5.27 8.03 -10.23
CA GLN A 80 -5.98 6.78 -10.03
C GLN A 80 -5.41 6.10 -8.78
N VAL A 81 -6.27 5.61 -7.90
CA VAL A 81 -5.88 4.86 -6.71
C VAL A 81 -6.24 3.39 -6.94
N ILE A 82 -5.26 2.51 -6.79
CA ILE A 82 -5.43 1.07 -6.92
C ILE A 82 -5.07 0.43 -5.59
N PHE A 83 -5.99 -0.31 -5.02
CA PHE A 83 -5.74 -1.17 -3.87
C PHE A 83 -4.99 -2.41 -4.30
N LEU A 84 -4.02 -2.80 -3.48
CA LEU A 84 -3.23 -4.01 -3.67
C LEU A 84 -3.18 -4.78 -2.36
N ALA A 85 -3.53 -6.06 -2.40
CA ALA A 85 -3.36 -6.97 -1.27
C ALA A 85 -2.56 -8.21 -1.73
N ASN A 86 -1.54 -8.55 -0.95
CA ASN A 86 -0.72 -9.72 -1.14
C ASN A 86 -0.92 -10.68 0.03
N LEU A 87 -1.42 -11.87 -0.25
CA LEU A 87 -1.60 -12.95 0.71
C LEU A 87 -0.67 -14.11 0.33
N ILE A 88 -0.01 -14.68 1.34
CA ILE A 88 0.88 -15.84 1.14
C ILE A 88 0.23 -17.02 1.84
N ASP A 89 0.07 -18.12 1.09
CA ASP A 89 -0.46 -19.35 1.64
C ASP A 89 0.26 -20.56 1.04
N TYR A 90 0.28 -21.66 1.79
CA TYR A 90 0.84 -22.92 1.34
C TYR A 90 -0.25 -23.89 0.85
N PHE A 91 -1.46 -23.79 1.45
CA PHE A 91 -2.52 -24.78 1.33
C PHE A 91 -1.96 -26.20 1.49
N SER A 92 -2.13 -27.06 0.47
CA SER A 92 -1.56 -28.43 0.44
C SER A 92 -0.21 -28.50 -0.29
N GLU A 93 0.35 -27.37 -0.72
CA GLU A 93 1.61 -27.34 -1.47
C GLU A 93 2.85 -27.23 -0.58
N GLU A 94 3.96 -27.82 -1.03
CA GLU A 94 5.25 -27.74 -0.33
C GLU A 94 5.83 -26.31 -0.32
N LYS A 95 5.52 -25.53 -1.35
CA LYS A 95 6.05 -24.16 -1.52
C LYS A 95 4.93 -23.13 -1.36
N PRO A 96 5.26 -21.95 -0.76
CA PRO A 96 4.27 -20.89 -0.62
C PRO A 96 3.88 -20.30 -1.98
N THR A 97 2.62 -19.97 -2.13
CA THR A 97 2.08 -19.23 -3.28
C THR A 97 1.71 -17.81 -2.84
N LEU A 98 2.07 -16.83 -3.66
CA LEU A 98 1.68 -15.44 -3.49
C LEU A 98 0.40 -15.15 -4.28
N TYR A 99 -0.68 -14.85 -3.57
CA TYR A 99 -1.95 -14.41 -4.15
C TYR A 99 -2.00 -12.89 -4.12
N THR A 100 -2.11 -12.29 -5.30
CA THR A 100 -2.13 -10.83 -5.45
C THR A 100 -3.50 -10.38 -5.95
N TYR A 101 -4.14 -9.51 -5.21
CA TYR A 101 -5.47 -8.96 -5.50
C TYR A 101 -5.37 -7.47 -5.78
N PHE A 102 -6.15 -7.02 -6.76
CA PHE A 102 -6.20 -5.61 -7.18
C PHE A 102 -7.64 -5.13 -7.23
N GLN A 103 -7.87 -3.90 -6.80
CA GLN A 103 -9.14 -3.21 -6.97
C GLN A 103 -8.91 -1.72 -7.18
N GLU A 104 -9.55 -1.14 -8.19
CA GLU A 104 -9.59 0.30 -8.34
C GLU A 104 -10.51 0.92 -7.30
N PHE A 105 -10.03 1.98 -6.65
CA PHE A 105 -10.87 2.81 -5.80
C PHE A 105 -11.59 3.86 -6.65
N VAL A 106 -12.86 3.64 -6.90
CA VAL A 106 -13.71 4.53 -7.71
C VAL A 106 -14.59 5.36 -6.77
N ASN A 107 -14.10 6.56 -6.41
CA ASN A 107 -14.89 7.51 -5.63
C ASN A 107 -14.47 8.95 -5.98
N THR A 108 -15.42 9.88 -5.95
CA THR A 108 -15.16 11.30 -6.15
C THR A 108 -14.53 11.96 -4.93
N GLU A 109 -14.77 11.40 -3.74
CA GLU A 109 -14.18 11.83 -2.48
C GLU A 109 -13.02 10.89 -2.10
N SER A 110 -11.85 11.48 -1.84
CA SER A 110 -10.63 10.75 -1.47
C SER A 110 -10.17 11.11 -0.05
N SER A 111 -11.10 11.16 0.92
CA SER A 111 -10.70 11.35 2.32
C SER A 111 -9.94 10.11 2.83
N LEU A 112 -9.00 10.33 3.76
CA LEU A 112 -8.20 9.24 4.33
C LEU A 112 -9.09 8.15 4.96
N GLU A 113 -10.11 8.58 5.69
CA GLU A 113 -11.04 7.72 6.39
C GLU A 113 -11.83 6.83 5.42
N LEU A 114 -12.28 7.41 4.31
CA LEU A 114 -13.02 6.68 3.29
C LEU A 114 -12.13 5.66 2.58
N VAL A 115 -10.94 6.08 2.16
CA VAL A 115 -9.97 5.19 1.49
C VAL A 115 -9.54 4.05 2.42
N GLU A 116 -9.31 4.32 3.72
CA GLU A 116 -9.00 3.29 4.71
C GLU A 116 -10.16 2.31 4.89
N LYS A 117 -11.40 2.81 4.97
CA LYS A 117 -12.59 1.97 5.11
C LYS A 117 -12.77 1.05 3.90
N GLU A 118 -12.73 1.61 2.71
CA GLU A 118 -12.88 0.85 1.46
C GLU A 118 -11.76 -0.17 1.26
N TYR A 119 -10.52 0.20 1.61
CA TYR A 119 -9.40 -0.75 1.59
C TYR A 119 -9.64 -1.92 2.56
N ASN A 120 -10.13 -1.68 3.76
CA ASN A 120 -10.40 -2.76 4.73
C ASN A 120 -11.54 -3.67 4.27
N LEU A 121 -12.55 -3.15 3.57
CA LEU A 121 -13.59 -3.97 2.94
C LEU A 121 -13.01 -4.85 1.84
N PHE A 122 -12.22 -4.27 0.94
CA PHE A 122 -11.49 -5.00 -0.10
C PHE A 122 -10.59 -6.08 0.49
N TYR A 123 -9.79 -5.75 1.50
CA TYR A 123 -8.84 -6.67 2.14
C TYR A 123 -9.57 -7.85 2.81
N SER A 124 -10.68 -7.59 3.49
CA SER A 124 -11.54 -8.64 4.07
C SER A 124 -12.10 -9.58 2.99
N GLY A 125 -12.49 -9.04 1.84
CA GLY A 125 -12.92 -9.82 0.68
C GLY A 125 -11.81 -10.72 0.14
N CYS A 126 -10.58 -10.21 0.03
CA CYS A 126 -9.42 -10.99 -0.39
C CYS A 126 -9.11 -12.16 0.55
N ILE A 127 -9.20 -11.92 1.87
CA ILE A 127 -9.02 -12.98 2.87
C ILE A 127 -10.10 -14.06 2.69
N SER A 128 -11.37 -13.68 2.56
CA SER A 128 -12.47 -14.61 2.37
C SER A 128 -12.31 -15.43 1.08
N GLU A 129 -11.90 -14.79 -0.01
CA GLU A 129 -11.63 -15.48 -1.27
C GLU A 129 -10.48 -16.49 -1.13
N ASN A 130 -9.42 -16.11 -0.40
CA ASN A 130 -8.28 -17.00 -0.17
C ASN A 130 -8.67 -18.22 0.69
N ILE A 131 -9.51 -18.03 1.71
CA ILE A 131 -10.07 -19.11 2.54
C ILE A 131 -10.88 -20.09 1.66
N ASN A 132 -11.76 -19.59 0.79
CA ASN A 132 -12.57 -20.42 -0.09
C ASN A 132 -11.73 -21.24 -1.08
N LYS A 133 -10.52 -20.80 -1.43
CA LYS A 133 -9.60 -21.60 -2.25
C LYS A 133 -9.12 -22.87 -1.54
N SER A 134 -8.98 -22.81 -0.21
CA SER A 134 -8.58 -24.00 0.58
C SER A 134 -9.66 -25.08 0.62
N GLU A 135 -10.93 -24.71 0.49
CA GLU A 135 -12.06 -25.65 0.51
C GLU A 135 -12.24 -26.40 -0.82
N ASN A 136 -11.62 -25.90 -1.91
CA ASN A 136 -11.74 -26.46 -3.26
C ASN A 136 -10.50 -27.24 -3.72
N GLN A 137 -9.54 -27.46 -2.83
CA GLN A 137 -8.35 -28.30 -3.03
C GLN A 137 -8.46 -29.62 -2.26
#